data_735494b0c48f49c371357a51320de34f
#
_entry.id   735494b0c48f49c371357a51320de34f
#
_cell.length_a   1.000
_cell.length_b   1.000
_cell.length_c   1.000
_cell.angle_alpha   90.00
_cell.angle_beta   90.00
_cell.angle_gamma   90.00
#
_symmetry.space_group_name_H-M   'P 1'
#
loop_
_entity.id
_entity.type
_entity.pdbx_description
1 polymer ?
#
loop_
_entity_poly.entity_id
_entity_poly.type
_entity_poly.pdbx_seq_one_letter_code
_entity_poly.pdbx_strand_id
1 'polypeptide(L)'
;LVFHKLFCISGQHDRIADAIAKIAGGDTSYQMDLQGLSGKELQMGKMINSIGTGLEQALQEQVKSERLKADLITNVSHDIKTPLTSIINYVDLLKREKLPGEKVQEYLNVLDQKSQRLKNLTEDLVEASKASSGNVKLEMATLDLVEMIWQTNGEFEEKFAQRQLELIAALPAQSILIHADGRHLWRVLENVYNNAFKYAMEHSRVYTEVIQKENHVFFTIKNVSESPLNVQGSELTERFVRGDVSRTTEGSGLGLSIAQSLTRLQGGTFEILIDGDLFKVQIGFEVVEKQS
;
A
#
# COMPACT_ATOMS: atom_id res chain seq x y z
N LEU A 1 56.69 16.07 -20.84
CA LEU A 1 55.82 16.02 -19.64
C LEU A 1 54.57 16.89 -19.78
N VAL A 2 54.68 18.15 -20.22
CA VAL A 2 53.54 19.10 -20.35
C VAL A 2 52.58 18.66 -21.47
N PHE A 3 53.06 18.26 -22.63
CA PHE A 3 52.26 17.78 -23.75
C PHE A 3 51.48 16.48 -23.40
N HIS A 4 52.06 15.56 -22.67
CA HIS A 4 51.39 14.32 -22.25
C HIS A 4 50.26 14.60 -21.24
N LYS A 5 50.46 15.56 -20.35
CA LYS A 5 49.41 15.98 -19.39
C LYS A 5 48.24 16.69 -20.07
N LEU A 6 48.49 17.53 -21.06
CA LEU A 6 47.46 18.18 -21.90
C LEU A 6 46.65 17.17 -22.71
N PHE A 7 47.29 16.16 -23.29
CA PHE A 7 46.62 15.11 -24.07
C PHE A 7 45.73 14.21 -23.18
N CYS A 8 46.18 13.84 -21.94
CA CYS A 8 45.38 13.11 -21.01
C CYS A 8 44.15 13.91 -20.53
N ILE A 9 44.29 15.21 -20.29
CA ILE A 9 43.18 16.08 -19.84
C ILE A 9 42.14 16.22 -20.97
N SER A 10 42.56 16.37 -22.24
CA SER A 10 41.64 16.41 -23.37
C SER A 10 40.82 15.14 -23.49
N GLY A 11 41.43 13.95 -23.36
CA GLY A 11 40.70 12.68 -23.44
C GLY A 11 39.72 12.44 -22.26
N GLN A 12 40.00 13.03 -21.09
CA GLN A 12 39.07 12.97 -19.96
C GLN A 12 37.85 13.89 -20.19
N HIS A 13 38.03 15.07 -20.77
CA HIS A 13 36.95 15.98 -21.15
C HIS A 13 36.04 15.38 -22.23
N ASP A 14 36.60 14.73 -23.23
CA ASP A 14 35.83 14.08 -24.31
C ASP A 14 34.93 12.95 -23.76
N ARG A 15 35.44 12.17 -22.77
CA ARG A 15 34.65 11.14 -22.09
C ARG A 15 33.50 11.72 -21.29
N ILE A 16 33.72 12.86 -20.63
CA ILE A 16 32.67 13.57 -19.87
C ILE A 16 31.61 14.11 -20.82
N ALA A 17 32.01 14.73 -21.93
CA ALA A 17 31.09 15.25 -22.92
C ALA A 17 30.24 14.12 -23.57
N ASP A 18 30.84 12.96 -23.89
CA ASP A 18 30.13 11.79 -24.39
C ASP A 18 29.12 11.24 -23.39
N ALA A 19 29.48 11.14 -22.11
CA ALA A 19 28.57 10.70 -21.06
C ALA A 19 27.37 11.63 -20.91
N ILE A 20 27.61 12.96 -20.92
CA ILE A 20 26.53 13.96 -20.88
C ILE A 20 25.63 13.83 -22.11
N ALA A 21 26.21 13.65 -23.32
CA ALA A 21 25.44 13.50 -24.54
C ALA A 21 24.56 12.24 -24.54
N LYS A 22 25.03 11.12 -23.98
CA LYS A 22 24.26 9.88 -23.86
C LYS A 22 23.07 10.05 -22.91
N ILE A 23 23.30 10.60 -21.72
CA ILE A 23 22.23 10.84 -20.75
C ILE A 23 21.21 11.85 -21.30
N ALA A 24 21.68 12.94 -21.92
CA ALA A 24 20.83 13.93 -22.59
C ALA A 24 20.06 13.36 -23.78
N GLY A 25 20.62 12.35 -24.45
CA GLY A 25 19.97 11.60 -25.53
C GLY A 25 18.94 10.57 -25.07
N GLY A 26 18.72 10.44 -23.74
CA GLY A 26 17.70 9.58 -23.15
C GLY A 26 18.22 8.25 -22.57
N ASP A 27 19.52 7.95 -22.67
CA ASP A 27 20.12 6.78 -22.02
C ASP A 27 20.43 7.10 -20.54
N THR A 28 19.39 7.14 -19.74
CA THR A 28 19.47 7.46 -18.29
C THR A 28 20.13 6.36 -17.47
N SER A 29 20.20 5.13 -17.99
CA SER A 29 20.87 3.99 -17.36
C SER A 29 22.38 4.00 -17.56
N TYR A 30 22.91 4.85 -18.42
CA TYR A 30 24.33 4.94 -18.71
C TYR A 30 25.13 5.33 -17.46
N GLN A 31 26.13 4.52 -17.14
CA GLN A 31 27.10 4.77 -16.06
C GLN A 31 28.48 5.02 -16.68
N MET A 32 29.00 6.21 -16.45
CA MET A 32 30.36 6.55 -16.91
C MET A 32 31.39 5.77 -16.13
N ASP A 33 32.33 5.12 -16.81
CA ASP A 33 33.50 4.52 -16.17
C ASP A 33 34.41 5.61 -15.59
N LEU A 34 34.70 5.53 -14.28
CA LEU A 34 35.51 6.49 -13.56
C LEU A 34 37.01 6.15 -13.55
N GLN A 35 37.42 5.00 -14.12
CA GLN A 35 38.83 4.62 -14.15
C GLN A 35 39.65 5.59 -14.98
N GLY A 36 40.78 6.00 -14.44
CA GLY A 36 41.70 6.96 -15.09
C GLY A 36 41.29 8.43 -15.02
N LEU A 37 40.17 8.75 -14.36
CA LEU A 37 39.79 10.13 -14.06
C LEU A 37 40.48 10.57 -12.73
N SER A 38 40.84 11.85 -12.64
CA SER A 38 41.47 12.41 -11.43
C SER A 38 41.00 13.83 -11.18
N GLY A 39 41.12 14.30 -9.92
CA GLY A 39 40.83 15.69 -9.56
C GLY A 39 39.38 16.10 -9.86
N LYS A 40 39.21 17.19 -10.59
CA LYS A 40 37.91 17.76 -10.95
C LYS A 40 37.10 16.86 -11.88
N GLU A 41 37.76 16.18 -12.82
CA GLU A 41 37.13 15.29 -13.78
C GLU A 41 36.52 14.06 -13.10
N LEU A 42 37.15 13.52 -12.06
CA LEU A 42 36.59 12.45 -11.24
C LEU A 42 35.33 12.91 -10.48
N GLN A 43 35.34 14.13 -9.95
CA GLN A 43 34.17 14.72 -9.29
C GLN A 43 33.02 14.89 -10.29
N MET A 44 33.31 15.43 -11.50
CA MET A 44 32.33 15.58 -12.56
C MET A 44 31.72 14.24 -12.98
N GLY A 45 32.54 13.20 -13.17
CA GLY A 45 32.06 11.86 -13.53
C GLY A 45 31.12 11.27 -12.46
N LYS A 46 31.46 11.44 -11.16
CA LYS A 46 30.57 11.03 -10.05
C LYS A 46 29.24 11.79 -10.06
N MET A 47 29.28 13.10 -10.32
CA MET A 47 28.06 13.92 -10.41
C MET A 47 27.19 13.50 -11.58
N ILE A 48 27.77 13.21 -12.75
CA ILE A 48 27.04 12.75 -13.94
C ILE A 48 26.35 11.41 -13.66
N ASN A 49 27.05 10.45 -13.04
CA ASN A 49 26.47 9.17 -12.67
C ASN A 49 25.32 9.35 -11.66
N SER A 50 25.48 10.25 -10.68
CA SER A 50 24.41 10.57 -9.72
C SER A 50 23.19 11.23 -10.39
N ILE A 51 23.40 12.12 -11.36
CA ILE A 51 22.33 12.75 -12.15
C ILE A 51 21.60 11.68 -12.99
N GLY A 52 22.34 10.78 -13.67
CA GLY A 52 21.77 9.68 -14.44
C GLY A 52 20.87 8.80 -13.57
N THR A 53 21.38 8.34 -12.42
CA THR A 53 20.61 7.54 -11.48
C THR A 53 19.36 8.27 -10.95
N GLY A 54 19.48 9.55 -10.60
CA GLY A 54 18.35 10.35 -10.13
C GLY A 54 17.28 10.55 -11.21
N LEU A 55 17.70 10.75 -12.47
CA LEU A 55 16.77 10.89 -13.60
C LEU A 55 16.07 9.57 -13.92
N GLU A 56 16.78 8.45 -13.88
CA GLU A 56 16.21 7.12 -14.05
C GLU A 56 15.14 6.82 -12.98
N GLN A 57 15.44 7.10 -11.71
CA GLN A 57 14.48 6.94 -10.62
C GLN A 57 13.24 7.81 -10.84
N ALA A 58 13.41 9.09 -11.19
CA ALA A 58 12.29 9.99 -11.46
C ALA A 58 11.42 9.52 -12.63
N LEU A 59 12.02 9.01 -13.71
CA LEU A 59 11.30 8.43 -14.83
C LEU A 59 10.54 7.16 -14.45
N GLN A 60 11.16 6.27 -13.68
CA GLN A 60 10.51 5.05 -13.19
C GLN A 60 9.30 5.38 -12.31
N GLU A 61 9.44 6.36 -11.41
CA GLU A 61 8.33 6.84 -10.58
C GLU A 61 7.21 7.45 -11.43
N GLN A 62 7.55 8.23 -12.45
CA GLN A 62 6.57 8.82 -13.35
C GLN A 62 5.83 7.76 -14.16
N VAL A 63 6.54 6.79 -14.75
CA VAL A 63 5.93 5.67 -15.49
C VAL A 63 5.03 4.85 -14.57
N LYS A 64 5.47 4.57 -13.34
CA LYS A 64 4.66 3.88 -12.34
C LYS A 64 3.40 4.66 -11.99
N SER A 65 3.51 5.98 -11.83
CA SER A 65 2.35 6.86 -11.57
C SER A 65 1.34 6.86 -12.72
N GLU A 66 1.80 6.93 -13.98
CA GLU A 66 0.92 6.91 -15.16
C GLU A 66 0.25 5.55 -15.35
N ARG A 67 0.96 4.44 -15.13
CA ARG A 67 0.35 3.09 -15.11
C ARG A 67 -0.72 2.98 -14.04
N LEU A 68 -0.42 3.47 -12.83
CA LEU A 68 -1.38 3.49 -11.73
C LEU A 68 -2.65 4.28 -12.07
N LYS A 69 -2.54 5.42 -12.76
CA LYS A 69 -3.71 6.19 -13.22
C LYS A 69 -4.54 5.39 -14.24
N ALA A 70 -3.89 4.72 -15.18
CA ALA A 70 -4.57 3.93 -16.21
C ALA A 70 -5.29 2.72 -15.58
N ASP A 71 -4.64 2.01 -14.66
CA ASP A 71 -5.21 0.88 -13.93
C ASP A 71 -6.37 1.31 -13.03
N LEU A 72 -6.24 2.47 -12.36
CA LEU A 72 -7.31 3.10 -11.61
C LEU A 72 -8.55 3.32 -12.48
N ILE A 73 -8.40 3.95 -13.65
CA ILE A 73 -9.51 4.26 -14.55
C ILE A 73 -10.17 2.97 -15.05
N THR A 74 -9.41 1.96 -15.42
CA THR A 74 -9.94 0.73 -16.03
C THR A 74 -10.61 -0.18 -15.01
N ASN A 75 -9.91 -0.51 -13.92
CA ASN A 75 -10.39 -1.48 -12.92
C ASN A 75 -11.52 -0.90 -12.06
N VAL A 76 -11.40 0.36 -11.67
CA VAL A 76 -12.46 1.04 -10.90
C VAL A 76 -13.71 1.23 -11.75
N SER A 77 -13.58 1.57 -13.04
CA SER A 77 -14.74 1.70 -13.92
C SER A 77 -15.52 0.39 -14.03
N HIS A 78 -14.82 -0.75 -14.11
CA HIS A 78 -15.46 -2.07 -14.10
C HIS A 78 -16.13 -2.38 -12.76
N ASP A 79 -15.43 -2.13 -11.64
CA ASP A 79 -15.92 -2.44 -10.29
C ASP A 79 -17.07 -1.52 -9.84
N ILE A 80 -17.15 -0.31 -10.38
CA ILE A 80 -18.29 0.60 -10.22
C ILE A 80 -19.47 0.16 -11.12
N LYS A 81 -19.22 -0.24 -12.36
CA LYS A 81 -20.28 -0.62 -13.31
C LYS A 81 -21.07 -1.82 -12.83
N THR A 82 -20.44 -2.81 -12.21
CA THR A 82 -21.09 -4.03 -11.73
C THR A 82 -22.19 -3.77 -10.69
N PRO A 83 -21.93 -3.12 -9.54
CA PRO A 83 -22.98 -2.81 -8.56
C PRO A 83 -24.01 -1.81 -9.11
N LEU A 84 -23.60 -0.85 -9.92
CA LEU A 84 -24.52 0.10 -10.55
C LEU A 84 -25.51 -0.59 -11.49
N THR A 85 -25.06 -1.52 -12.32
CA THR A 85 -25.95 -2.33 -13.18
C THR A 85 -26.94 -3.15 -12.35
N SER A 86 -26.49 -3.74 -11.24
CA SER A 86 -27.38 -4.45 -10.32
C SER A 86 -28.44 -3.53 -9.72
N ILE A 87 -28.04 -2.36 -9.24
CA ILE A 87 -28.97 -1.35 -8.69
C ILE A 87 -30.04 -0.99 -9.72
N ILE A 88 -29.64 -0.69 -10.97
CA ILE A 88 -30.57 -0.34 -12.04
C ILE A 88 -31.56 -1.50 -12.31
N ASN A 89 -31.06 -2.75 -12.41
CA ASN A 89 -31.88 -3.90 -12.67
C ASN A 89 -32.94 -4.15 -11.56
N TYR A 90 -32.53 -4.06 -10.28
CA TYR A 90 -33.46 -4.24 -9.16
C TYR A 90 -34.48 -3.10 -9.06
N VAL A 91 -34.09 -1.85 -9.38
CA VAL A 91 -35.03 -0.72 -9.48
C VAL A 91 -36.04 -0.96 -10.60
N ASP A 92 -35.61 -1.48 -11.75
CA ASP A 92 -36.51 -1.80 -12.88
C ASP A 92 -37.47 -2.94 -12.53
N LEU A 93 -37.02 -3.97 -11.83
CA LEU A 93 -37.89 -5.04 -11.34
C LEU A 93 -38.95 -4.52 -10.36
N LEU A 94 -38.56 -3.68 -9.42
CA LEU A 94 -39.49 -3.04 -8.48
C LEU A 94 -40.53 -2.15 -9.19
N LYS A 95 -40.15 -1.50 -10.30
CA LYS A 95 -41.07 -0.65 -11.08
C LYS A 95 -42.06 -1.45 -11.97
N ARG A 96 -41.64 -2.58 -12.50
CA ARG A 96 -42.41 -3.35 -13.51
C ARG A 96 -43.38 -4.37 -12.91
N GLU A 97 -43.05 -4.91 -11.75
CA GLU A 97 -43.81 -5.99 -11.15
C GLU A 97 -44.58 -5.56 -9.90
N LYS A 98 -45.84 -5.97 -9.78
CA LYS A 98 -46.60 -5.93 -8.52
C LYS A 98 -46.16 -7.08 -7.63
N LEU A 99 -45.00 -6.90 -6.96
CA LEU A 99 -44.40 -7.94 -6.14
C LEU A 99 -45.04 -8.03 -4.75
N PRO A 100 -45.12 -9.24 -4.14
CA PRO A 100 -45.44 -9.40 -2.73
C PRO A 100 -44.45 -8.63 -1.86
N GLY A 101 -44.90 -8.15 -0.70
CA GLY A 101 -44.07 -7.30 0.22
C GLY A 101 -42.73 -7.92 0.61
N GLU A 102 -42.67 -9.25 0.78
CA GLU A 102 -41.42 -9.97 1.08
C GLU A 102 -40.37 -9.82 -0.04
N LYS A 103 -40.77 -10.00 -1.30
CA LYS A 103 -39.86 -9.83 -2.45
C LYS A 103 -39.41 -8.37 -2.62
N VAL A 104 -40.26 -7.42 -2.32
CA VAL A 104 -39.89 -5.99 -2.32
C VAL A 104 -38.80 -5.72 -1.28
N GLN A 105 -38.96 -6.30 -0.09
CA GLN A 105 -37.96 -6.13 0.96
C GLN A 105 -36.61 -6.81 0.60
N GLU A 106 -36.64 -7.98 -0.01
CA GLU A 106 -35.45 -8.68 -0.51
C GLU A 106 -34.71 -7.80 -1.55
N TYR A 107 -35.42 -7.23 -2.51
CA TYR A 107 -34.81 -6.36 -3.53
C TYR A 107 -34.28 -5.06 -2.94
N LEU A 108 -34.94 -4.47 -1.95
CA LEU A 108 -34.46 -3.32 -1.22
C LEU A 108 -33.17 -3.61 -0.46
N ASN A 109 -33.06 -4.77 0.18
CA ASN A 109 -31.84 -5.21 0.86
C ASN A 109 -30.67 -5.37 -0.12
N VAL A 110 -30.90 -5.95 -1.30
CA VAL A 110 -29.86 -6.04 -2.34
C VAL A 110 -29.44 -4.67 -2.84
N LEU A 111 -30.40 -3.75 -3.04
CA LEU A 111 -30.12 -2.38 -3.44
C LEU A 111 -29.26 -1.65 -2.40
N ASP A 112 -29.60 -1.80 -1.14
CA ASP A 112 -28.84 -1.20 -0.04
C ASP A 112 -27.40 -1.73 0.00
N GLN A 113 -27.21 -3.05 -0.03
CA GLN A 113 -25.90 -3.68 -0.10
C GLN A 113 -25.05 -3.21 -1.29
N LYS A 114 -25.64 -3.13 -2.49
CA LYS A 114 -24.92 -2.68 -3.69
C LYS A 114 -24.58 -1.20 -3.65
N SER A 115 -25.49 -0.38 -3.07
CA SER A 115 -25.25 1.05 -2.86
C SER A 115 -24.14 1.29 -1.85
N GLN A 116 -24.15 0.58 -0.73
CA GLN A 116 -23.10 0.67 0.28
C GLN A 116 -21.74 0.23 -0.27
N ARG A 117 -21.73 -0.85 -1.08
CA ARG A 117 -20.51 -1.29 -1.76
C ARG A 117 -19.96 -0.21 -2.70
N LEU A 118 -20.83 0.43 -3.49
CA LEU A 118 -20.43 1.50 -4.41
C LEU A 118 -19.86 2.69 -3.66
N LYS A 119 -20.49 3.08 -2.54
CA LYS A 119 -19.99 4.13 -1.65
C LYS A 119 -18.57 3.81 -1.15
N ASN A 120 -18.35 2.62 -0.60
CA ASN A 120 -17.04 2.20 -0.09
C ASN A 120 -15.97 2.20 -1.20
N LEU A 121 -16.32 1.71 -2.40
CA LEU A 121 -15.40 1.73 -3.56
C LEU A 121 -15.00 3.15 -3.97
N THR A 122 -15.94 4.10 -3.96
CA THR A 122 -15.65 5.49 -4.30
C THR A 122 -14.81 6.19 -3.22
N GLU A 123 -15.06 5.90 -1.95
CA GLU A 123 -14.27 6.38 -0.82
C GLU A 123 -12.82 5.86 -0.89
N ASP A 124 -12.64 4.54 -1.07
CA ASP A 124 -11.34 3.90 -1.25
C ASP A 124 -10.57 4.51 -2.45
N LEU A 125 -11.26 4.78 -3.57
CA LEU A 125 -10.65 5.39 -4.75
C LEU A 125 -10.13 6.80 -4.47
N VAL A 126 -10.95 7.63 -3.83
CA VAL A 126 -10.58 9.01 -3.48
C VAL A 126 -9.40 9.00 -2.51
N GLU A 127 -9.41 8.10 -1.53
CA GLU A 127 -8.33 7.96 -0.55
C GLU A 127 -7.03 7.47 -1.22
N ALA A 128 -7.11 6.44 -2.06
CA ALA A 128 -5.97 5.95 -2.84
C ALA A 128 -5.38 7.03 -3.76
N SER A 129 -6.24 7.85 -4.39
CA SER A 129 -5.82 8.98 -5.24
C SER A 129 -5.09 10.05 -4.42
N LYS A 130 -5.65 10.45 -3.26
CA LYS A 130 -5.03 11.42 -2.36
C LYS A 130 -3.69 10.91 -1.81
N ALA A 131 -3.64 9.67 -1.34
CA ALA A 131 -2.43 9.05 -0.82
C ALA A 131 -1.32 8.96 -1.89
N SER A 132 -1.69 8.77 -3.16
CA SER A 132 -0.76 8.70 -4.29
C SER A 132 -0.18 10.05 -4.68
N SER A 133 -0.99 11.11 -4.60
CA SER A 133 -0.57 12.46 -4.97
C SER A 133 0.17 13.19 -3.86
N GLY A 134 0.35 12.57 -2.69
CA GLY A 134 0.94 13.22 -1.51
C GLY A 134 0.07 14.32 -0.89
N ASN A 135 -1.17 14.50 -1.37
CA ASN A 135 -2.09 15.54 -0.92
C ASN A 135 -2.94 15.13 0.29
N VAL A 136 -2.41 14.25 1.14
CA VAL A 136 -3.04 13.89 2.42
C VAL A 136 -2.56 14.87 3.48
N LYS A 137 -3.51 15.57 4.10
CA LYS A 137 -3.21 16.43 5.24
C LYS A 137 -3.19 15.58 6.51
N LEU A 138 -2.00 15.38 7.09
CA LEU A 138 -1.83 14.61 8.30
C LEU A 138 -1.92 15.52 9.54
N GLU A 139 -2.65 15.05 10.54
CA GLU A 139 -2.73 15.67 11.88
C GLU A 139 -1.94 14.79 12.85
N MET A 140 -0.60 14.93 12.79
CA MET A 140 0.32 14.12 13.58
C MET A 140 0.22 14.45 15.08
N ALA A 141 0.08 13.42 15.90
CA ALA A 141 -0.01 13.51 17.36
C ALA A 141 0.75 12.35 18.02
N THR A 142 1.07 12.50 19.30
CA THR A 142 1.60 11.38 20.09
C THR A 142 0.44 10.47 20.51
N LEU A 143 0.50 9.20 20.13
CA LEU A 143 -0.53 8.19 20.33
C LEU A 143 0.05 6.96 21.03
N ASP A 144 -0.76 6.28 21.82
CA ASP A 144 -0.44 4.97 22.36
C ASP A 144 -0.85 3.88 21.37
N LEU A 145 0.15 3.24 20.75
CA LEU A 145 -0.10 2.18 19.76
C LEU A 145 -0.75 0.95 20.41
N VAL A 146 -0.35 0.59 21.64
CA VAL A 146 -0.89 -0.58 22.34
C VAL A 146 -2.38 -0.39 22.63
N GLU A 147 -2.75 0.78 23.12
CA GLU A 147 -4.16 1.14 23.37
C GLU A 147 -4.99 1.09 22.08
N MET A 148 -4.47 1.65 20.99
CA MET A 148 -5.16 1.63 19.70
C MET A 148 -5.36 0.21 19.16
N ILE A 149 -4.36 -0.67 19.29
CA ILE A 149 -4.50 -2.09 18.89
C ILE A 149 -5.48 -2.82 19.79
N TRP A 150 -5.47 -2.54 21.09
CA TRP A 150 -6.42 -3.13 22.03
C TRP A 150 -7.87 -2.77 21.67
N GLN A 151 -8.13 -1.50 21.37
CA GLN A 151 -9.45 -1.03 20.93
C GLN A 151 -9.85 -1.68 19.60
N THR A 152 -8.93 -1.76 18.63
CA THR A 152 -9.19 -2.42 17.35
C THR A 152 -9.52 -3.90 17.51
N ASN A 153 -8.80 -4.62 18.38
CA ASN A 153 -9.10 -6.00 18.71
C ASN A 153 -10.53 -6.16 19.22
N GLY A 154 -10.96 -5.29 20.16
CA GLY A 154 -12.32 -5.31 20.70
C GLY A 154 -13.40 -5.09 19.64
N GLU A 155 -13.20 -4.14 18.72
CA GLU A 155 -14.17 -3.88 17.64
C GLU A 155 -14.29 -5.04 16.64
N PHE A 156 -13.19 -5.75 16.39
CA PHE A 156 -13.19 -6.84 15.43
C PHE A 156 -13.51 -8.22 16.02
N GLU A 157 -13.55 -8.37 17.34
CA GLU A 157 -13.79 -9.65 18.01
C GLU A 157 -15.13 -10.29 17.60
N GLU A 158 -16.24 -9.55 17.67
CA GLU A 158 -17.56 -10.03 17.26
C GLU A 158 -17.60 -10.36 15.75
N LYS A 159 -16.95 -9.55 14.93
CA LYS A 159 -16.86 -9.75 13.48
C LYS A 159 -16.10 -11.03 13.14
N PHE A 160 -14.97 -11.29 13.80
CA PHE A 160 -14.22 -12.52 13.63
C PHE A 160 -14.99 -13.74 14.12
N ALA A 161 -15.73 -13.64 15.22
CA ALA A 161 -16.57 -14.70 15.73
C ALA A 161 -17.65 -15.16 14.72
N GLN A 162 -18.17 -14.26 13.87
CA GLN A 162 -19.13 -14.61 12.80
C GLN A 162 -18.58 -15.63 11.78
N ARG A 163 -17.25 -15.65 11.55
CA ARG A 163 -16.56 -16.63 10.72
C ARG A 163 -15.83 -17.69 11.54
N GLN A 164 -16.13 -17.78 12.84
CA GLN A 164 -15.49 -18.72 13.76
C GLN A 164 -13.94 -18.57 13.78
N LEU A 165 -13.48 -17.33 13.64
CA LEU A 165 -12.08 -16.96 13.77
C LEU A 165 -11.80 -16.58 15.22
N GLU A 166 -10.80 -17.22 15.83
CA GLU A 166 -10.34 -16.89 17.19
C GLU A 166 -9.24 -15.83 17.13
N LEU A 167 -9.46 -14.67 17.77
CA LEU A 167 -8.45 -13.62 17.86
C LEU A 167 -7.52 -13.86 19.04
N ILE A 168 -6.24 -14.07 18.77
CA ILE A 168 -5.20 -14.28 19.79
C ILE A 168 -4.29 -13.05 19.82
N ALA A 169 -4.33 -12.31 20.92
CA ALA A 169 -3.57 -11.08 21.09
C ALA A 169 -2.36 -11.26 22.02
N ALA A 170 -1.18 -10.87 21.58
CA ALA A 170 0.04 -10.77 22.37
C ALA A 170 0.47 -9.30 22.45
N LEU A 171 -0.09 -8.56 23.41
CA LEU A 171 0.17 -7.14 23.59
C LEU A 171 0.98 -6.91 24.89
N PRO A 172 1.95 -5.99 24.87
CA PRO A 172 2.67 -5.61 26.08
C PRO A 172 1.72 -4.89 27.07
N ALA A 173 1.98 -5.05 28.37
CA ALA A 173 1.23 -4.34 29.39
C ALA A 173 1.58 -2.84 29.47
N GLN A 174 2.71 -2.45 28.89
CA GLN A 174 3.19 -1.07 28.92
C GLN A 174 2.75 -0.31 27.66
N SER A 175 2.40 0.96 27.88
CA SER A 175 2.12 1.92 26.81
C SER A 175 3.34 2.17 25.94
N ILE A 176 3.19 2.13 24.63
CA ILE A 176 4.23 2.45 23.66
C ILE A 176 3.75 3.60 22.80
N LEU A 177 4.42 4.76 22.94
CA LEU A 177 4.05 5.98 22.26
C LEU A 177 4.72 6.07 20.89
N ILE A 178 3.95 6.48 19.90
CA ILE A 178 4.40 6.76 18.53
C ILE A 178 3.90 8.14 18.10
N HIS A 179 4.51 8.71 17.06
CA HIS A 179 4.03 9.94 16.43
C HIS A 179 3.33 9.62 15.12
N ALA A 180 1.99 9.72 15.12
CA ALA A 180 1.16 9.34 13.98
C ALA A 180 -0.15 10.14 13.94
N ASP A 181 -0.87 10.08 12.82
CA ASP A 181 -2.23 10.58 12.69
C ASP A 181 -3.21 9.47 13.09
N GLY A 182 -3.96 9.68 14.18
CA GLY A 182 -4.84 8.66 14.75
C GLY A 182 -5.93 8.20 13.79
N ARG A 183 -6.51 9.09 12.99
CA ARG A 183 -7.55 8.75 12.02
C ARG A 183 -6.99 7.90 10.88
N HIS A 184 -5.83 8.27 10.34
CA HIS A 184 -5.21 7.52 9.25
C HIS A 184 -4.60 6.20 9.75
N LEU A 185 -4.06 6.16 10.96
CA LEU A 185 -3.59 4.91 11.56
C LEU A 185 -4.75 3.95 11.82
N TRP A 186 -5.88 4.45 12.34
CA TRP A 186 -7.11 3.67 12.44
C TRP A 186 -7.50 3.04 11.10
N ARG A 187 -7.50 3.82 10.03
CA ARG A 187 -7.82 3.35 8.67
C ARG A 187 -6.83 2.28 8.17
N VAL A 188 -5.55 2.41 8.52
CA VAL A 188 -4.54 1.36 8.26
C VAL A 188 -4.92 0.06 8.95
N LEU A 189 -5.22 0.11 10.25
CA LEU A 189 -5.61 -1.05 11.04
C LEU A 189 -6.91 -1.67 10.51
N GLU A 190 -7.93 -0.86 10.27
CA GLU A 190 -9.20 -1.31 9.69
C GLU A 190 -8.99 -2.10 8.38
N ASN A 191 -8.13 -1.62 7.49
CA ASN A 191 -7.83 -2.31 6.24
C ASN A 191 -7.15 -3.67 6.44
N VAL A 192 -6.18 -3.78 7.35
CA VAL A 192 -5.47 -5.05 7.58
C VAL A 192 -6.33 -6.06 8.35
N TYR A 193 -7.16 -5.60 9.31
CA TYR A 193 -8.12 -6.47 10.02
C TYR A 193 -9.24 -6.95 9.09
N ASN A 194 -9.78 -6.09 8.23
CA ASN A 194 -10.75 -6.47 7.21
C ASN A 194 -10.15 -7.46 6.20
N ASN A 195 -8.86 -7.33 5.87
CA ASN A 195 -8.18 -8.30 5.05
C ASN A 195 -8.12 -9.67 5.73
N ALA A 196 -7.68 -9.73 7.00
CA ALA A 196 -7.68 -10.96 7.78
C ALA A 196 -9.09 -11.56 7.90
N PHE A 197 -10.12 -10.75 8.19
CA PHE A 197 -11.51 -11.21 8.25
C PHE A 197 -11.97 -11.86 6.95
N LYS A 198 -11.63 -11.28 5.81
CA LYS A 198 -12.10 -11.75 4.48
C LYS A 198 -11.41 -13.02 4.00
N TYR A 199 -10.11 -13.14 4.28
CA TYR A 199 -9.27 -14.14 3.63
C TYR A 199 -8.70 -15.20 4.57
N ALA A 200 -8.90 -15.07 5.89
CA ALA A 200 -8.52 -16.13 6.81
C ALA A 200 -9.37 -17.39 6.60
N MET A 201 -8.73 -18.55 6.72
CA MET A 201 -9.41 -19.83 6.74
C MET A 201 -10.41 -19.87 7.91
N GLU A 202 -11.65 -20.24 7.64
CA GLU A 202 -12.67 -20.41 8.68
C GLU A 202 -12.25 -21.41 9.76
N HIS A 203 -12.74 -21.27 10.96
CA HIS A 203 -12.36 -22.11 12.11
C HIS A 203 -10.86 -22.07 12.45
N SER A 204 -10.18 -20.99 12.11
CA SER A 204 -8.76 -20.80 12.39
C SER A 204 -8.50 -19.65 13.35
N ARG A 205 -7.25 -19.24 13.48
CA ARG A 205 -6.83 -18.17 14.38
C ARG A 205 -6.27 -16.98 13.64
N VAL A 206 -6.59 -15.79 14.13
CA VAL A 206 -5.93 -14.54 13.75
C VAL A 206 -5.06 -14.10 14.91
N TYR A 207 -3.79 -13.88 14.68
CA TYR A 207 -2.84 -13.47 15.72
C TYR A 207 -2.51 -12.00 15.57
N THR A 208 -2.60 -11.23 16.64
CA THR A 208 -2.12 -9.85 16.71
C THR A 208 -1.01 -9.74 17.75
N GLU A 209 0.05 -9.04 17.44
CA GLU A 209 1.22 -8.92 18.28
C GLU A 209 1.82 -7.53 18.20
N VAL A 210 2.26 -6.97 19.32
CA VAL A 210 3.04 -5.73 19.37
C VAL A 210 4.38 -6.01 20.05
N ILE A 211 5.46 -5.74 19.35
CA ILE A 211 6.84 -5.94 19.84
C ILE A 211 7.63 -4.64 19.68
N GLN A 212 8.26 -4.19 20.77
CA GLN A 212 9.26 -3.13 20.69
C GLN A 212 10.65 -3.73 20.53
N LYS A 213 11.42 -3.20 19.58
CA LYS A 213 12.85 -3.53 19.37
C LYS A 213 13.63 -2.22 19.28
N GLU A 214 14.48 -1.99 20.24
CA GLU A 214 15.26 -0.76 20.34
C GLU A 214 14.34 0.49 20.29
N ASN A 215 14.53 1.36 19.31
CA ASN A 215 13.75 2.57 19.10
C ASN A 215 12.55 2.39 18.14
N HIS A 216 12.17 1.15 17.82
CA HIS A 216 11.05 0.86 16.91
C HIS A 216 10.03 -0.06 17.59
N VAL A 217 8.77 0.16 17.25
CA VAL A 217 7.68 -0.73 17.62
C VAL A 217 7.07 -1.33 16.36
N PHE A 218 6.76 -2.61 16.41
CA PHE A 218 6.16 -3.36 15.31
C PHE A 218 4.83 -3.94 15.75
N PHE A 219 3.78 -3.58 15.05
CA PHE A 219 2.51 -4.30 15.09
C PHE A 219 2.50 -5.36 14.00
N THR A 220 2.02 -6.53 14.33
CA THR A 220 1.89 -7.66 13.40
C THR A 220 0.49 -8.25 13.48
N ILE A 221 -0.13 -8.50 12.33
CA ILE A 221 -1.32 -9.34 12.21
C ILE A 221 -1.01 -10.50 11.28
N LYS A 222 -1.42 -11.72 11.64
CA LYS A 222 -1.16 -12.92 10.83
C LYS A 222 -2.32 -13.90 10.90
N ASN A 223 -2.59 -14.56 9.78
CA ASN A 223 -3.62 -15.59 9.64
C ASN A 223 -3.20 -16.63 8.60
N VAL A 224 -3.81 -17.80 8.66
CA VAL A 224 -3.75 -18.79 7.57
C VAL A 224 -4.77 -18.37 6.52
N SER A 225 -4.37 -18.34 5.26
CA SER A 225 -5.25 -18.00 4.13
C SER A 225 -6.16 -19.17 3.79
N GLU A 226 -7.42 -18.87 3.46
CA GLU A 226 -8.40 -19.86 2.96
C GLU A 226 -7.99 -20.46 1.61
N SER A 227 -7.25 -19.70 0.81
CA SER A 227 -6.76 -20.12 -0.51
C SER A 227 -5.25 -20.04 -0.57
N PRO A 228 -4.60 -20.93 -1.38
CA PRO A 228 -3.15 -20.87 -1.58
C PRO A 228 -2.68 -19.51 -2.09
N LEU A 229 -1.62 -18.99 -1.50
CA LEU A 229 -1.02 -17.72 -1.87
C LEU A 229 0.16 -17.96 -2.82
N ASN A 230 -0.09 -17.90 -4.14
CA ASN A 230 0.92 -18.09 -5.19
C ASN A 230 1.51 -16.76 -5.68
N VAL A 231 1.56 -15.75 -4.82
CA VAL A 231 2.03 -14.39 -5.13
C VAL A 231 3.07 -13.94 -4.12
N GLN A 232 3.96 -13.04 -4.51
CA GLN A 232 4.89 -12.43 -3.56
C GLN A 232 4.19 -11.34 -2.74
N GLY A 233 4.61 -11.15 -1.49
CA GLY A 233 4.02 -10.13 -0.61
C GLY A 233 4.07 -8.71 -1.19
N SER A 234 5.12 -8.39 -1.96
CA SER A 234 5.26 -7.12 -2.66
C SER A 234 4.18 -6.90 -3.74
N GLU A 235 3.74 -7.96 -4.41
CA GLU A 235 2.69 -7.89 -5.43
C GLU A 235 1.33 -7.55 -4.82
N LEU A 236 1.04 -8.03 -3.61
CA LEU A 236 -0.23 -7.76 -2.92
C LEU A 236 -0.38 -6.30 -2.44
N THR A 237 0.71 -5.54 -2.38
CA THR A 237 0.67 -4.10 -2.13
C THR A 237 0.52 -3.29 -3.42
N GLU A 238 0.70 -3.91 -4.57
CA GLU A 238 0.35 -3.26 -5.83
C GLU A 238 -1.17 -3.08 -5.90
N ARG A 239 -1.59 -1.92 -6.41
CA ARG A 239 -3.00 -1.57 -6.45
C ARG A 239 -3.74 -2.50 -7.40
N PHE A 240 -4.95 -2.93 -7.01
CA PHE A 240 -5.83 -3.82 -7.78
C PHE A 240 -5.27 -5.23 -8.01
N VAL A 241 -4.17 -5.62 -7.39
CA VAL A 241 -3.74 -7.02 -7.41
C VAL A 241 -4.66 -7.80 -6.47
N ARG A 242 -5.39 -8.72 -7.07
CA ARG A 242 -6.14 -9.75 -6.36
C ARG A 242 -5.47 -11.07 -6.70
N GLY A 243 -5.18 -11.89 -5.71
CA GLY A 243 -4.79 -13.28 -5.97
C GLY A 243 -5.84 -13.94 -6.87
N ASP A 244 -5.43 -14.81 -7.80
CA ASP A 244 -6.31 -15.37 -8.86
C ASP A 244 -7.61 -15.96 -8.34
N VAL A 245 -7.66 -16.46 -7.10
CA VAL A 245 -8.85 -17.04 -6.45
C VAL A 245 -9.75 -15.98 -5.82
N SER A 246 -9.25 -14.79 -5.49
CA SER A 246 -10.02 -13.74 -4.82
C SER A 246 -10.92 -12.91 -5.76
N ARG A 247 -10.99 -13.24 -7.05
CA ARG A 247 -11.88 -12.56 -8.01
C ARG A 247 -13.37 -12.68 -7.66
N THR A 248 -13.74 -13.71 -6.90
CA THR A 248 -15.12 -13.96 -6.44
C THR A 248 -15.43 -13.34 -5.09
N THR A 249 -14.43 -12.97 -4.29
CA THR A 249 -14.64 -12.33 -2.97
C THR A 249 -14.88 -10.83 -3.10
N GLU A 250 -15.79 -10.30 -2.29
CA GLU A 250 -16.12 -8.87 -2.27
C GLU A 250 -14.97 -8.03 -1.74
N GLY A 251 -14.37 -7.16 -2.58
CA GLY A 251 -13.34 -6.21 -2.17
C GLY A 251 -12.86 -5.34 -3.32
N SER A 252 -12.35 -4.12 -3.03
CA SER A 252 -11.79 -3.19 -4.01
C SER A 252 -10.38 -3.60 -4.49
N GLY A 253 -9.69 -4.46 -3.74
CA GLY A 253 -8.25 -4.72 -3.96
C GLY A 253 -7.35 -3.53 -3.59
N LEU A 254 -7.91 -2.47 -3.02
CA LEU A 254 -7.19 -1.24 -2.67
C LEU A 254 -6.76 -1.19 -1.19
N GLY A 255 -7.40 -1.97 -0.31
CA GLY A 255 -7.22 -1.82 1.14
C GLY A 255 -5.76 -1.94 1.61
N LEU A 256 -5.01 -2.94 1.14
CA LEU A 256 -3.59 -3.12 1.52
C LEU A 256 -2.70 -2.02 0.93
N SER A 257 -2.95 -1.58 -0.29
CA SER A 257 -2.20 -0.49 -0.91
C SER A 257 -2.48 0.86 -0.25
N ILE A 258 -3.72 1.11 0.19
CA ILE A 258 -4.08 2.27 1.01
C ILE A 258 -3.37 2.20 2.36
N ALA A 259 -3.43 1.06 3.05
CA ALA A 259 -2.76 0.86 4.33
C ALA A 259 -1.24 1.11 4.23
N GLN A 260 -0.58 0.56 3.21
CA GLN A 260 0.84 0.80 2.96
C GLN A 260 1.14 2.29 2.70
N SER A 261 0.34 2.94 1.84
CA SER A 261 0.55 4.34 1.50
C SER A 261 0.37 5.26 2.71
N LEU A 262 -0.69 5.05 3.49
CA LEU A 262 -0.96 5.83 4.71
C LEU A 262 0.10 5.59 5.80
N THR A 263 0.61 4.37 5.94
CA THR A 263 1.71 4.07 6.88
C THR A 263 2.97 4.82 6.49
N ARG A 264 3.36 4.76 5.20
CA ARG A 264 4.56 5.45 4.69
C ARG A 264 4.48 6.96 4.78
N LEU A 265 3.31 7.55 4.51
CA LEU A 265 3.08 8.99 4.65
C LEU A 265 3.28 9.47 6.09
N GLN A 266 3.06 8.60 7.07
CA GLN A 266 3.29 8.86 8.50
C GLN A 266 4.71 8.50 8.96
N GLY A 267 5.63 8.17 8.05
CA GLY A 267 7.01 7.79 8.36
C GLY A 267 7.20 6.36 8.85
N GLY A 268 6.13 5.55 8.83
CA GLY A 268 6.18 4.14 9.22
C GLY A 268 6.62 3.19 8.10
N THR A 269 6.89 1.94 8.46
CA THR A 269 7.20 0.83 7.56
C THR A 269 5.99 -0.11 7.44
N PHE A 270 5.78 -0.68 6.26
CA PHE A 270 4.70 -1.63 5.99
C PHE A 270 5.24 -2.78 5.13
N GLU A 271 5.16 -3.99 5.65
CA GLU A 271 5.65 -5.20 4.99
C GLU A 271 4.60 -6.30 4.99
N ILE A 272 4.52 -7.04 3.88
CA ILE A 272 3.72 -8.25 3.75
C ILE A 272 4.68 -9.42 3.58
N LEU A 273 4.50 -10.43 4.41
CA LEU A 273 5.27 -11.67 4.41
C LEU A 273 4.31 -12.82 4.14
N ILE A 274 4.67 -13.67 3.19
CA ILE A 274 3.91 -14.87 2.83
C ILE A 274 4.84 -16.06 2.98
N ASP A 275 4.39 -17.07 3.73
CA ASP A 275 5.10 -18.34 3.90
C ASP A 275 4.08 -19.48 3.75
N GLY A 276 4.05 -20.08 2.56
CA GLY A 276 2.97 -20.98 2.18
C GLY A 276 1.60 -20.32 2.27
N ASP A 277 0.72 -20.83 3.12
CA ASP A 277 -0.61 -20.28 3.36
C ASP A 277 -0.64 -19.25 4.51
N LEU A 278 0.49 -18.99 5.16
CA LEU A 278 0.58 -17.99 6.21
C LEU A 278 0.73 -16.61 5.59
N PHE A 279 -0.26 -15.76 5.84
CA PHE A 279 -0.26 -14.35 5.51
C PHE A 279 0.07 -13.52 6.75
N LYS A 280 1.03 -12.61 6.64
CA LYS A 280 1.47 -11.74 7.72
C LYS A 280 1.64 -10.32 7.21
N VAL A 281 1.05 -9.35 7.91
CA VAL A 281 1.34 -7.92 7.74
C VAL A 281 2.10 -7.43 8.96
N GLN A 282 3.16 -6.67 8.73
CA GLN A 282 3.95 -6.02 9.76
C GLN A 282 4.01 -4.51 9.50
N ILE A 283 3.68 -3.72 10.52
CA ILE A 283 3.67 -2.27 10.49
C ILE A 283 4.62 -1.78 11.58
N GLY A 284 5.56 -0.92 11.23
CA GLY A 284 6.56 -0.40 12.16
C GLY A 284 6.54 1.12 12.25
N PHE A 285 6.78 1.66 13.45
CA PHE A 285 6.96 3.07 13.74
C PHE A 285 8.13 3.30 14.70
N GLU A 286 8.70 4.50 14.66
CA GLU A 286 9.64 4.94 15.69
C GLU A 286 8.91 5.21 17.01
N VAL A 287 9.52 4.81 18.12
CA VAL A 287 9.00 5.05 19.46
C VAL A 287 9.36 6.47 19.91
N VAL A 288 8.39 7.18 20.44
CA VAL A 288 8.59 8.48 21.08
C VAL A 288 8.91 8.27 22.56
N GLU A 289 10.06 8.75 23.01
CA GLU A 289 10.39 8.71 24.43
C GLU A 289 9.38 9.55 25.24
N LYS A 290 8.89 9.01 26.36
CA LYS A 290 8.11 9.81 27.30
C LYS A 290 8.99 10.94 27.82
N GLN A 291 8.65 12.17 27.45
CA GLN A 291 9.19 13.34 28.15
C GLN A 291 8.75 13.22 29.62
N SER A 292 9.73 13.02 30.51
CA SER A 292 9.55 12.88 31.94
C SER A 292 9.10 14.20 32.56
#